data_2269b667548c3e8e795936f298b5e08a
#
_entry.id   2269b667548c3e8e795936f298b5e08a
#
_cell.length_a   1.000
_cell.length_b   1.000
_cell.length_c   1.000
_cell.angle_alpha   90.00
_cell.angle_beta   90.00
_cell.angle_gamma   90.00
#
_symmetry.space_group_name_H-M   'P 1'
#
loop_
_entity.id
_entity.type
_entity.pdbx_description
1 polymer ?
#
loop_
_entity_poly.entity_id
_entity_poly.type
_entity_poly.pdbx_seq_one_letter_code
_entity_poly.pdbx_strand_id
1 'polypeptide(L)'
;LSMIPGLEFTHTVSNESAIFLDLQLYHEHGSLLTRTYQKPMNKYLYPHAASAHPVGMLSGIITGLVRNYHAQCSKFHDFERMCQLLAQRLVDRGHPAALVNTLTDTVADGCLRGTAARPVDEACPIHVMLPCDPRGPTREQLRETFELQASTTLNEEVCDDQIQFVMCHRHPPTLRGLLQQARATHTTNRPANHT
;
A
#
# COMPACT_ATOMS: atom_id res chain seq x y z
N LEU A 1 7.12 -27.33 -20.53
CA LEU A 1 7.17 -26.41 -19.38
C LEU A 1 6.64 -27.00 -18.05
N SER A 2 6.07 -28.20 -18.05
CA SER A 2 5.66 -28.89 -16.82
C SER A 2 6.80 -29.76 -16.30
N MET A 3 7.75 -29.14 -15.58
CA MET A 3 8.85 -29.88 -14.92
C MET A 3 8.49 -30.34 -13.50
N ILE A 4 7.31 -29.98 -12.99
CA ILE A 4 6.87 -30.33 -11.64
C ILE A 4 5.63 -31.23 -11.74
N PRO A 5 5.70 -32.50 -11.26
CA PRO A 5 4.55 -33.40 -11.28
C PRO A 5 3.36 -32.82 -10.51
N GLY A 6 2.18 -32.82 -11.14
CA GLY A 6 0.94 -32.29 -10.52
C GLY A 6 0.72 -30.79 -10.69
N LEU A 7 1.61 -30.08 -11.37
CA LEU A 7 1.41 -28.67 -11.76
C LEU A 7 1.24 -28.53 -13.27
N GLU A 8 0.13 -27.96 -13.69
CA GLU A 8 -0.13 -27.60 -15.08
C GLU A 8 -0.07 -26.07 -15.23
N PHE A 9 0.76 -25.61 -16.17
CA PHE A 9 0.91 -24.18 -16.45
C PHE A 9 0.17 -23.87 -17.76
N THR A 10 -0.79 -22.97 -17.66
CA THR A 10 -1.43 -22.37 -18.84
C THR A 10 -0.70 -21.07 -19.22
N HIS A 11 -0.54 -20.81 -20.49
CA HIS A 11 0.02 -19.58 -21.00
C HIS A 11 -0.84 -19.03 -22.13
N THR A 12 -0.86 -17.70 -22.24
CA THR A 12 -1.54 -16.99 -23.33
C THR A 12 -0.51 -16.17 -24.08
N VAL A 13 -0.51 -16.28 -25.40
CA VAL A 13 0.36 -15.48 -26.27
C VAL A 13 -0.51 -14.52 -27.06
N SER A 14 -0.16 -13.25 -27.06
CA SER A 14 -0.84 -12.22 -27.84
C SER A 14 0.19 -11.22 -28.38
N ASN A 15 0.01 -10.82 -29.63
CA ASN A 15 0.85 -9.81 -30.26
C ASN A 15 0.31 -8.38 -30.05
N GLU A 16 -0.90 -8.23 -29.55
CA GLU A 16 -1.56 -6.94 -29.39
C GLU A 16 -1.55 -6.46 -27.96
N SER A 17 -2.01 -7.29 -27.03
CA SER A 17 -2.04 -6.95 -25.62
C SER A 17 -2.01 -8.17 -24.70
N ALA A 18 -1.48 -7.99 -23.50
CA ALA A 18 -1.50 -8.98 -22.43
C ALA A 18 -1.94 -8.33 -21.12
N ILE A 19 -2.65 -9.11 -20.29
CA ILE A 19 -3.06 -8.66 -18.97
C ILE A 19 -2.18 -9.38 -17.95
N PHE A 20 -1.56 -8.58 -17.07
CA PHE A 20 -0.78 -9.07 -15.95
C PHE A 20 -1.19 -8.36 -14.66
N LEU A 21 -1.88 -9.08 -13.79
CA LEU A 21 -2.45 -8.55 -12.52
C LEU A 21 -3.40 -7.38 -12.77
N ASP A 22 -2.99 -6.18 -12.39
CA ASP A 22 -3.74 -4.93 -12.54
C ASP A 22 -3.19 -4.04 -13.67
N LEU A 23 -2.35 -4.62 -14.52
CA LEU A 23 -1.76 -3.95 -15.70
C LEU A 23 -2.27 -4.58 -16.99
N GLN A 24 -2.53 -3.75 -17.96
CA GLN A 24 -2.62 -4.14 -19.35
C GLN A 24 -1.38 -3.62 -20.09
N LEU A 25 -0.60 -4.57 -20.63
CA LEU A 25 0.51 -4.27 -21.52
C LEU A 25 -0.04 -4.28 -22.93
N TYR A 26 0.34 -3.31 -23.75
CA TYR A 26 -0.07 -3.25 -25.16
C TYR A 26 1.05 -2.66 -26.01
N HIS A 27 1.03 -3.02 -27.28
CA HIS A 27 2.04 -2.58 -28.24
C HIS A 27 1.47 -1.48 -29.12
N GLU A 28 2.18 -0.36 -29.24
CA GLU A 28 1.79 0.75 -30.09
C GLU A 28 3.02 1.43 -30.69
N HIS A 29 3.03 1.62 -32.01
CA HIS A 29 4.12 2.27 -32.77
C HIS A 29 5.53 1.73 -32.41
N GLY A 30 5.68 0.42 -32.24
CA GLY A 30 6.96 -0.19 -31.91
C GLY A 30 7.38 -0.12 -30.44
N SER A 31 6.55 0.47 -29.58
CA SER A 31 6.82 0.60 -28.16
C SER A 31 5.86 -0.24 -27.32
N LEU A 32 6.39 -0.86 -26.26
CA LEU A 32 5.58 -1.53 -25.26
C LEU A 32 5.10 -0.50 -24.23
N LEU A 33 3.79 -0.39 -24.07
CA LEU A 33 3.14 0.56 -23.18
C LEU A 33 2.31 -0.16 -22.14
N THR A 34 2.04 0.51 -21.02
CA THR A 34 1.22 -0.02 -19.92
C THR A 34 0.08 0.91 -19.58
N ARG A 35 -1.02 0.35 -19.11
CA ARG A 35 -2.14 1.08 -18.51
C ARG A 35 -2.78 0.25 -17.43
N THR A 36 -3.50 0.91 -16.51
CA THR A 36 -4.26 0.22 -15.46
C THR A 36 -5.33 -0.67 -16.05
N TYR A 37 -5.31 -1.96 -15.70
CA TYR A 37 -6.36 -2.90 -16.05
C TYR A 37 -7.39 -2.99 -14.93
N GLN A 38 -8.65 -2.85 -15.29
CA GLN A 38 -9.77 -3.02 -14.37
C GLN A 38 -10.52 -4.30 -14.69
N LYS A 39 -10.57 -5.22 -13.72
CA LYS A 39 -11.28 -6.49 -13.87
C LYS A 39 -12.78 -6.23 -14.05
N PRO A 40 -13.44 -6.77 -15.10
CA PRO A 40 -14.86 -6.53 -15.37
C PRO A 40 -15.80 -6.91 -14.22
N MET A 41 -15.42 -7.92 -13.44
CA MET A 41 -16.21 -8.42 -12.31
C MET A 41 -16.05 -7.59 -11.03
N ASN A 42 -15.08 -6.68 -10.97
CA ASN A 42 -14.84 -5.86 -9.79
C ASN A 42 -15.83 -4.68 -9.77
N LYS A 43 -16.62 -4.60 -8.73
CA LYS A 43 -17.61 -3.52 -8.55
C LYS A 43 -17.01 -2.19 -8.09
N TYR A 44 -15.74 -2.17 -7.67
CA TYR A 44 -15.05 -0.97 -7.16
C TYR A 44 -15.86 -0.19 -6.12
N LEU A 45 -16.41 -0.91 -5.13
CA LEU A 45 -17.25 -0.32 -4.09
C LEU A 45 -16.36 0.36 -3.04
N TYR A 46 -16.24 1.67 -3.16
CA TYR A 46 -15.59 2.51 -2.16
C TYR A 46 -16.49 2.74 -0.94
N PRO A 47 -15.93 3.14 0.21
CA PRO A 47 -16.71 3.49 1.40
C PRO A 47 -17.73 4.59 1.09
N HIS A 48 -18.91 4.49 1.66
CA HIS A 48 -19.94 5.50 1.52
C HIS A 48 -19.63 6.71 2.41
N ALA A 49 -19.97 7.94 1.95
CA ALA A 49 -19.69 9.16 2.69
C ALA A 49 -20.30 9.19 4.11
N ALA A 50 -21.47 8.55 4.30
CA ALA A 50 -22.13 8.44 5.60
C ALA A 50 -21.61 7.29 6.48
N SER A 51 -20.60 6.53 6.04
CA SER A 51 -20.01 5.45 6.86
C SER A 51 -19.11 6.03 7.95
N ALA A 52 -19.10 5.38 9.12
CA ALA A 52 -18.23 5.76 10.24
C ALA A 52 -16.78 5.36 9.95
N HIS A 53 -16.04 6.21 9.28
CA HIS A 53 -14.64 6.02 8.98
C HIS A 53 -13.77 7.14 9.58
N PRO A 54 -12.48 6.87 9.86
CA PRO A 54 -11.56 7.89 10.36
C PRO A 54 -11.44 9.08 9.41
N VAL A 55 -11.24 10.26 9.98
CA VAL A 55 -10.93 11.48 9.23
C VAL A 55 -9.64 11.25 8.43
N GLY A 56 -9.64 11.64 7.15
CA GLY A 56 -8.49 11.45 6.25
C GLY A 56 -8.50 10.15 5.43
N MET A 57 -9.44 9.22 5.68
CA MET A 57 -9.51 7.98 4.90
C MET A 57 -9.78 8.25 3.41
N LEU A 58 -10.68 9.18 3.07
CA LEU A 58 -10.97 9.57 1.69
C LEU A 58 -9.70 10.08 0.98
N SER A 59 -8.97 10.99 1.63
CA SER A 59 -7.71 11.52 1.12
C SER A 59 -6.67 10.40 0.94
N GLY A 60 -6.58 9.45 1.86
CA GLY A 60 -5.70 8.29 1.76
C GLY A 60 -6.03 7.40 0.56
N ILE A 61 -7.32 7.12 0.32
CA ILE A 61 -7.79 6.33 -0.83
C ILE A 61 -7.43 7.05 -2.14
N ILE A 62 -7.75 8.33 -2.26
CA ILE A 62 -7.47 9.12 -3.47
C ILE A 62 -5.96 9.15 -3.71
N THR A 63 -5.16 9.48 -2.70
CA THR A 63 -3.70 9.57 -2.81
C THR A 63 -3.09 8.24 -3.25
N GLY A 64 -3.49 7.14 -2.62
CA GLY A 64 -2.97 5.82 -2.95
C GLY A 64 -3.30 5.40 -4.38
N LEU A 65 -4.56 5.55 -4.79
CA LEU A 65 -5.01 5.13 -6.11
C LEU A 65 -4.47 6.02 -7.23
N VAL A 66 -4.48 7.34 -7.07
CA VAL A 66 -3.95 8.27 -8.09
C VAL A 66 -2.46 8.03 -8.32
N ARG A 67 -1.67 7.85 -7.26
CA ARG A 67 -0.23 7.50 -7.38
C ARG A 67 -0.03 6.16 -8.09
N ASN A 68 -0.86 5.18 -7.78
CA ASN A 68 -0.81 3.88 -8.43
C ASN A 68 -1.14 3.97 -9.92
N TYR A 69 -2.19 4.73 -10.29
CA TYR A 69 -2.54 4.96 -11.70
C TYR A 69 -1.43 5.69 -12.46
N HIS A 70 -0.79 6.68 -11.82
CA HIS A 70 0.34 7.38 -12.43
C HIS A 70 1.52 6.43 -12.69
N ALA A 71 1.82 5.53 -11.75
CA ALA A 71 2.89 4.54 -11.93
C ALA A 71 2.57 3.45 -12.97
N GLN A 72 1.28 3.15 -13.17
CA GLN A 72 0.81 2.08 -14.06
C GLN A 72 0.58 2.54 -15.52
N CYS A 73 0.32 3.83 -15.74
CA CYS A 73 -0.04 4.35 -17.05
C CYS A 73 1.16 4.99 -17.73
N SER A 74 1.54 4.46 -18.89
CA SER A 74 2.59 5.06 -19.74
C SER A 74 2.13 6.33 -20.45
N LYS A 75 0.81 6.48 -20.67
CA LYS A 75 0.24 7.65 -21.35
C LYS A 75 -0.57 8.50 -20.37
N PHE A 76 -0.44 9.82 -20.51
CA PHE A 76 -1.20 10.78 -19.69
C PHE A 76 -2.72 10.62 -19.82
N HIS A 77 -3.21 10.38 -21.04
CA HIS A 77 -4.65 10.17 -21.29
C HIS A 77 -5.22 8.97 -20.52
N ASP A 78 -4.48 7.87 -20.45
CA ASP A 78 -4.91 6.69 -19.69
C ASP A 78 -4.94 6.98 -18.18
N PHE A 79 -3.95 7.72 -17.68
CA PHE A 79 -3.91 8.18 -16.29
C PHE A 79 -5.08 9.11 -15.95
N GLU A 80 -5.31 10.14 -16.77
CA GLU A 80 -6.40 11.10 -16.59
C GLU A 80 -7.76 10.40 -16.57
N ARG A 81 -8.01 9.49 -17.51
CA ARG A 81 -9.23 8.67 -17.55
C ARG A 81 -9.43 7.89 -16.25
N MET A 82 -8.37 7.32 -15.67
CA MET A 82 -8.47 6.59 -14.41
C MET A 82 -8.80 7.50 -13.23
N CYS A 83 -8.23 8.70 -13.19
CA CYS A 83 -8.54 9.71 -12.17
C CYS A 83 -10.02 10.16 -12.25
N GLN A 84 -10.52 10.44 -13.45
CA GLN A 84 -11.91 10.82 -13.68
C GLN A 84 -12.87 9.70 -13.24
N LEU A 85 -12.56 8.46 -13.57
CA LEU A 85 -13.37 7.31 -13.20
C LEU A 85 -13.39 7.08 -11.68
N LEU A 86 -12.26 7.29 -10.99
CA LEU A 86 -12.17 7.24 -9.54
C LEU A 86 -13.05 8.33 -8.91
N ALA A 87 -12.92 9.57 -9.39
CA ALA A 87 -13.71 10.69 -8.90
C ALA A 87 -15.22 10.43 -9.04
N GLN A 88 -15.66 9.97 -10.21
CA GLN A 88 -17.06 9.63 -10.44
C GLN A 88 -17.56 8.57 -9.46
N ARG A 89 -16.81 7.50 -9.26
CA ARG A 89 -17.20 6.41 -8.32
C ARG A 89 -17.29 6.88 -6.88
N LEU A 90 -16.42 7.80 -6.45
CA LEU A 90 -16.50 8.38 -5.11
C LEU A 90 -17.71 9.30 -4.95
N VAL A 91 -18.03 10.09 -5.97
CA VAL A 91 -19.26 10.92 -6.01
C VAL A 91 -20.51 10.04 -5.96
N ASP A 92 -20.54 8.94 -6.72
CA ASP A 92 -21.65 7.97 -6.69
C ASP A 92 -21.81 7.30 -5.29
N ARG A 93 -20.76 7.32 -4.47
CA ARG A 93 -20.78 6.88 -3.06
C ARG A 93 -21.16 8.00 -2.08
N GLY A 94 -21.64 9.13 -2.57
CA GLY A 94 -22.15 10.23 -1.77
C GLY A 94 -21.11 11.24 -1.28
N HIS A 95 -19.85 11.13 -1.73
CA HIS A 95 -18.85 12.12 -1.39
C HIS A 95 -19.06 13.43 -2.17
N PRO A 96 -18.85 14.62 -1.55
CA PRO A 96 -19.02 15.90 -2.23
C PRO A 96 -18.09 16.02 -3.45
N ALA A 97 -18.66 16.28 -4.63
CA ALA A 97 -17.91 16.35 -5.89
C ALA A 97 -16.77 17.39 -5.84
N ALA A 98 -17.02 18.57 -5.27
CA ALA A 98 -15.99 19.61 -5.14
C ALA A 98 -14.78 19.11 -4.34
N LEU A 99 -15.00 18.42 -3.22
CA LEU A 99 -13.94 17.88 -2.38
C LEU A 99 -13.16 16.79 -3.12
N VAL A 100 -13.87 15.85 -3.76
CA VAL A 100 -13.26 14.72 -4.49
C VAL A 100 -12.41 15.25 -5.63
N ASN A 101 -12.93 16.17 -6.44
CA ASN A 101 -12.19 16.73 -7.57
C ASN A 101 -10.96 17.50 -7.08
N THR A 102 -11.09 18.39 -6.09
CA THR A 102 -9.95 19.13 -5.54
C THR A 102 -8.83 18.20 -5.03
N LEU A 103 -9.19 17.15 -4.30
CA LEU A 103 -8.21 16.19 -3.79
C LEU A 103 -7.55 15.39 -4.94
N THR A 104 -8.33 14.94 -5.92
CA THR A 104 -7.83 14.18 -7.06
C THR A 104 -6.88 15.04 -7.90
N ASP A 105 -7.26 16.26 -8.22
CA ASP A 105 -6.45 17.20 -9.01
C ASP A 105 -5.16 17.56 -8.28
N THR A 106 -5.22 17.85 -6.98
CA THR A 106 -4.05 18.18 -6.17
C THR A 106 -3.03 17.04 -6.18
N VAL A 107 -3.49 15.78 -6.04
CA VAL A 107 -2.58 14.61 -6.04
C VAL A 107 -2.06 14.34 -7.45
N ALA A 108 -2.90 14.46 -8.49
CA ALA A 108 -2.50 14.26 -9.88
C ALA A 108 -1.43 15.27 -10.29
N ASP A 109 -1.63 16.55 -9.98
CA ASP A 109 -0.66 17.61 -10.20
C ASP A 109 0.67 17.34 -9.48
N GLY A 110 0.60 16.85 -8.24
CA GLY A 110 1.79 16.45 -7.48
C GLY A 110 2.57 15.32 -8.16
N CYS A 111 1.86 14.31 -8.70
CA CYS A 111 2.48 13.22 -9.46
C CYS A 111 3.18 13.75 -10.72
N LEU A 112 2.52 14.60 -11.49
CA LEU A 112 3.05 15.15 -12.74
C LEU A 112 4.26 16.08 -12.54
N ARG A 113 4.30 16.81 -11.43
CA ARG A 113 5.44 17.68 -11.09
C ARG A 113 6.61 16.92 -10.47
N GLY A 114 6.51 15.64 -10.26
CA GLY A 114 7.52 14.83 -9.59
C GLY A 114 7.62 15.08 -8.07
N THR A 115 6.75 15.93 -7.50
CA THR A 115 6.69 16.19 -6.05
C THR A 115 6.04 15.05 -5.28
N ALA A 116 5.44 14.10 -5.98
CA ALA A 116 4.83 12.90 -5.39
C ALA A 116 5.85 11.81 -5.04
N ALA A 117 7.05 11.87 -5.54
CA ALA A 117 8.14 11.07 -5.01
C ALA A 117 8.39 11.55 -3.58
N ARG A 118 8.12 10.68 -2.60
CA ARG A 118 8.74 10.86 -1.30
C ARG A 118 10.23 11.04 -1.59
N PRO A 119 10.90 12.11 -1.13
CA PRO A 119 12.34 12.13 -1.22
C PRO A 119 12.78 10.79 -0.64
N VAL A 120 13.54 10.04 -1.41
CA VAL A 120 14.30 8.93 -0.86
C VAL A 120 15.30 9.64 0.04
N ASP A 121 14.88 9.83 1.28
CA ASP A 121 15.79 10.26 2.34
C ASP A 121 16.89 9.19 2.29
N GLU A 122 18.10 9.58 1.99
CA GLU A 122 19.26 8.67 1.98
C GLU A 122 19.52 8.09 3.38
N ALA A 123 18.80 8.59 4.38
CA ALA A 123 18.76 8.05 5.74
C ALA A 123 18.21 6.62 5.73
N CYS A 124 19.01 5.69 6.20
CA CYS A 124 18.58 4.30 6.40
C CYS A 124 17.63 4.23 7.62
N PRO A 125 16.30 4.10 7.45
CA PRO A 125 15.40 4.12 8.58
C PRO A 125 15.53 2.81 9.38
N ILE A 126 15.87 2.92 10.65
CA ILE A 126 15.82 1.80 11.60
C ILE A 126 14.44 1.79 12.23
N HIS A 127 13.63 0.78 11.86
CA HIS A 127 12.30 0.59 12.43
C HIS A 127 12.37 -0.13 13.78
N VAL A 128 12.10 0.60 14.87
CA VAL A 128 12.02 0.03 16.21
C VAL A 128 10.57 -0.35 16.51
N MET A 129 10.30 -1.65 16.59
CA MET A 129 8.97 -2.18 16.90
C MET A 129 8.76 -2.24 18.40
N LEU A 130 7.85 -1.46 18.91
CA LEU A 130 7.52 -1.38 20.35
C LEU A 130 6.19 -2.07 20.64
N PRO A 131 6.07 -2.80 21.78
CA PRO A 131 4.76 -3.24 22.22
C PRO A 131 3.90 -2.02 22.58
N CYS A 132 2.61 -2.07 22.26
CA CYS A 132 1.67 -1.05 22.65
C CYS A 132 1.34 -1.24 24.15
N ASP A 133 2.01 -0.51 25.02
CA ASP A 133 1.72 -0.46 26.45
C ASP A 133 1.23 0.96 26.80
N PRO A 134 -0.05 1.12 27.24
CA PRO A 134 -0.59 2.43 27.61
C PRO A 134 0.09 3.07 28.83
N ARG A 135 0.82 2.28 29.62
CA ARG A 135 1.57 2.72 30.80
C ARG A 135 3.08 2.83 30.55
N GLY A 136 3.50 2.50 29.32
CA GLY A 136 4.89 2.57 28.92
C GLY A 136 5.36 4.01 28.64
N PRO A 137 6.66 4.18 28.39
CA PRO A 137 7.22 5.47 28.02
C PRO A 137 6.59 6.01 26.73
N THR A 138 6.50 7.33 26.64
CA THR A 138 5.96 7.99 25.44
C THR A 138 6.91 7.80 24.26
N ARG A 139 6.38 8.03 23.04
CA ARG A 139 7.16 7.95 21.81
C ARG A 139 8.37 8.89 21.83
N GLU A 140 8.20 10.09 22.36
CA GLU A 140 9.24 11.09 22.51
C GLU A 140 10.34 10.64 23.46
N GLN A 141 9.97 10.12 24.63
CA GLN A 141 10.93 9.61 25.62
C GLN A 141 11.75 8.43 25.07
N LEU A 142 11.12 7.54 24.33
CA LEU A 142 11.83 6.42 23.70
C LEU A 142 12.78 6.92 22.61
N ARG A 143 12.34 7.85 21.80
CA ARG A 143 13.17 8.44 20.75
C ARG A 143 14.42 9.10 21.33
N GLU A 144 14.27 9.95 22.33
CA GLU A 144 15.38 10.60 23.04
C GLU A 144 16.36 9.59 23.61
N THR A 145 15.83 8.50 24.22
CA THR A 145 16.67 7.44 24.78
C THR A 145 17.47 6.71 23.70
N PHE A 146 16.85 6.40 22.56
CA PHE A 146 17.53 5.72 21.46
C PHE A 146 18.54 6.62 20.76
N GLU A 147 18.21 7.88 20.54
CA GLU A 147 19.14 8.87 19.97
C GLU A 147 20.37 9.07 20.88
N LEU A 148 20.17 9.16 22.19
CA LEU A 148 21.26 9.28 23.17
C LEU A 148 22.15 8.02 23.22
N GLN A 149 21.54 6.82 23.18
CA GLN A 149 22.31 5.57 23.16
C GLN A 149 23.01 5.33 21.83
N ALA A 150 22.41 5.70 20.70
CA ALA A 150 23.03 5.58 19.41
C ALA A 150 24.27 6.47 19.29
N SER A 151 24.19 7.70 19.75
CA SER A 151 25.34 8.62 19.78
C SER A 151 26.48 8.14 20.68
N THR A 152 26.17 7.33 21.68
CA THR A 152 27.18 6.79 22.63
C THR A 152 27.81 5.49 22.14
N THR A 153 27.09 4.71 21.33
CA THR A 153 27.50 3.33 20.95
C THR A 153 28.02 3.22 19.52
N LEU A 154 27.58 4.10 18.63
CA LEU A 154 28.05 4.14 17.26
C LEU A 154 29.36 4.94 17.23
N ASN A 155 30.46 4.28 16.91
CA ASN A 155 31.75 4.92 16.69
C ASN A 155 31.63 5.98 15.58
N GLU A 156 32.48 7.02 15.65
CA GLU A 156 32.55 8.18 14.74
C GLU A 156 32.67 7.85 13.23
N GLU A 157 32.79 6.56 12.87
CA GLU A 157 32.87 6.10 11.48
C GLU A 157 31.52 5.93 10.78
N VAL A 158 30.41 5.94 11.52
CA VAL A 158 29.07 5.90 10.93
C VAL A 158 28.55 7.33 10.89
N CYS A 159 28.44 7.90 9.69
CA CYS A 159 27.89 9.25 9.49
C CYS A 159 26.56 9.40 10.22
N ASP A 160 26.56 10.21 11.26
CA ASP A 160 25.45 10.45 12.20
C ASP A 160 24.19 11.01 11.50
N ASP A 161 24.36 11.64 10.34
CA ASP A 161 23.27 12.28 9.57
C ASP A 161 22.42 11.31 8.75
N GLN A 162 22.76 10.01 8.71
CA GLN A 162 22.06 9.03 7.84
C GLN A 162 21.19 8.03 8.58
N ILE A 163 21.15 8.04 9.92
CA ILE A 163 20.36 7.09 10.69
C ILE A 163 19.10 7.77 11.23
N GLN A 164 17.95 7.36 10.74
CA GLN A 164 16.67 7.83 11.23
C GLN A 164 15.96 6.71 12.01
N PHE A 165 15.68 6.93 13.31
CA PHE A 165 14.87 6.01 14.09
C PHE A 165 13.38 6.24 13.86
N VAL A 166 12.69 5.22 13.34
CA VAL A 166 11.24 5.23 13.17
C VAL A 166 10.60 4.36 14.22
N MET A 167 9.95 4.97 15.22
CA MET A 167 9.22 4.26 16.26
C MET A 167 7.90 3.75 15.74
N CYS A 168 7.75 2.43 15.65
CA CYS A 168 6.54 1.75 15.23
C CYS A 168 5.88 1.06 16.42
N HIS A 169 4.63 1.40 16.74
CA HIS A 169 3.86 0.68 17.74
C HIS A 169 3.22 -0.56 17.12
N ARG A 170 3.47 -1.72 17.72
CA ARG A 170 2.76 -2.93 17.38
C ARG A 170 1.33 -2.80 17.91
N HIS A 171 0.34 -2.79 17.04
CA HIS A 171 -1.05 -2.83 17.47
C HIS A 171 -1.29 -4.07 18.37
N PRO A 172 -2.06 -3.94 19.46
CA PRO A 172 -2.47 -5.10 20.22
C PRO A 172 -3.19 -6.09 19.28
N PRO A 173 -3.05 -7.40 19.53
CA PRO A 173 -3.70 -8.38 18.67
C PRO A 173 -5.20 -8.11 18.65
N THR A 174 -5.77 -7.99 17.46
CA THR A 174 -7.20 -7.82 17.28
C THR A 174 -7.92 -9.08 17.78
N LEU A 175 -9.18 -8.96 18.21
CA LEU A 175 -9.99 -10.11 18.60
C LEU A 175 -9.97 -11.22 17.52
N ARG A 176 -9.98 -10.84 16.24
CA ARG A 176 -9.83 -11.77 15.13
C ARG A 176 -8.50 -12.51 15.16
N GLY A 177 -7.38 -11.81 15.42
CA GLY A 177 -6.03 -12.41 15.53
C GLY A 177 -5.94 -13.38 16.72
N LEU A 178 -6.51 -13.02 17.87
CA LEU A 178 -6.59 -13.89 19.04
C LEU A 178 -7.43 -15.15 18.78
N LEU A 179 -8.56 -15.01 18.10
CA LEU A 179 -9.40 -16.15 17.72
C LEU A 179 -8.72 -17.07 16.69
N GLN A 180 -7.95 -16.52 15.77
CA GLN A 180 -7.17 -17.32 14.82
C GLN A 180 -6.06 -18.10 15.51
N GLN A 181 -5.34 -17.47 16.46
CA GLN A 181 -4.33 -18.14 17.26
C GLN A 181 -4.92 -19.25 18.12
N ALA A 182 -6.06 -19.01 18.78
CA ALA A 182 -6.75 -20.01 19.56
C ALA A 182 -7.20 -21.23 18.70
N ARG A 183 -7.65 -21.01 17.47
CA ARG A 183 -7.98 -22.11 16.54
C ARG A 183 -6.76 -22.91 16.14
N ALA A 184 -5.63 -22.26 15.86
CA ALA A 184 -4.39 -22.94 15.49
C ALA A 184 -3.87 -23.84 16.62
N THR A 185 -3.92 -23.40 17.87
CA THR A 185 -3.51 -24.19 19.03
C THR A 185 -4.44 -25.39 19.28
N HIS A 186 -5.74 -25.26 19.01
CA HIS A 186 -6.67 -26.38 19.12
C HIS A 186 -6.50 -27.44 18.04
N THR A 187 -6.03 -27.07 16.87
CA THR A 187 -5.82 -28.02 15.74
C THR A 187 -4.56 -28.87 15.96
N THR A 188 -3.54 -28.35 16.64
CA THR A 188 -2.30 -29.07 16.95
C THR A 188 -2.43 -30.06 18.11
N ASN A 189 -3.46 -29.91 18.97
CA ASN A 189 -3.67 -30.79 20.13
C ASN A 189 -4.72 -31.91 19.89
N ARG A 190 -5.10 -32.19 18.66
CA ARG A 190 -6.00 -33.30 18.38
C ARG A 190 -5.16 -34.60 18.38
N PRO A 191 -5.35 -35.51 19.35
CA PRO A 191 -4.63 -36.78 19.36
C PRO A 191 -5.01 -37.56 18.10
N ALA A 192 -3.99 -38.11 17.42
CA ALA A 192 -4.21 -39.03 16.32
C ALA A 192 -4.97 -40.24 16.87
N ASN A 193 -6.25 -40.35 16.54
CA ASN A 193 -7.00 -41.58 16.81
C ASN A 193 -6.40 -42.67 15.93
N HIS A 194 -5.65 -43.56 16.54
CA HIS A 194 -5.29 -44.84 15.96
C HIS A 194 -6.56 -45.70 15.87
N THR A 195 -7.04 -45.97 14.67
CA THR A 195 -7.84 -47.11 14.30
C THR A 195 -6.97 -48.04 13.47
#